data_b081127d6108b5c56d846692b42716bc
#
_entry.id   b081127d6108b5c56d846692b42716bc
#
_cell.length_a   1.000
_cell.length_b   1.000
_cell.length_c   1.000
_cell.angle_alpha   90.00
_cell.angle_beta   90.00
_cell.angle_gamma   90.00
#
_symmetry.space_group_name_H-M   'P 1'
#
loop_
_entity.id
_entity.type
_entity.pdbx_description
1 polymer ?
#
loop_
_entity_poly.entity_id
_entity_poly.type
_entity_poly.pdbx_seq_one_letter_code
_entity_poly.pdbx_strand_id
1 'polypeptide(L)'
;MDFILSILPNFLVYLFKSAMNIFRAFKFRVNLIECRLDGLRSSDGEGGFVGGSHALFRIEIINRKDKKFIINKMCCKAMREGKIVQDNILCYNKDTYKKIALRSTYEPLSTIDVLPQSSVQYDVLITPNGDLTQCDKIVFSYSKGIKRRKIVIWKKEHN
;
A
#
# COMPACT_ATOMS: atom_id res chain seq x y z
N MET A 1 -6.04 -38.04 35.19
CA MET A 1 -5.46 -36.72 35.53
C MET A 1 -4.30 -36.35 34.62
N ASP A 2 -3.67 -37.32 33.97
CA ASP A 2 -2.45 -37.10 33.15
C ASP A 2 -2.68 -36.44 31.80
N PHE A 3 -3.91 -36.50 31.26
CA PHE A 3 -4.24 -35.91 29.97
C PHE A 3 -4.22 -34.38 29.99
N ILE A 4 -4.60 -33.76 31.10
CA ILE A 4 -4.61 -32.29 31.26
C ILE A 4 -3.19 -31.75 31.41
N LEU A 5 -2.29 -32.49 32.07
CA LEU A 5 -0.90 -32.11 32.25
C LEU A 5 -0.07 -32.14 30.96
N SER A 6 -0.46 -32.95 29.97
CA SER A 6 0.23 -33.03 28.67
C SER A 6 -0.18 -31.91 27.69
N ILE A 7 -1.38 -31.35 27.83
CA ILE A 7 -1.90 -30.29 26.94
C ILE A 7 -1.47 -28.89 27.41
N LEU A 8 -1.30 -28.71 28.71
CA LEU A 8 -0.99 -27.40 29.31
C LEU A 8 0.29 -26.75 28.77
N PRO A 9 1.43 -27.45 28.58
CA PRO A 9 2.65 -26.86 28.04
C PRO A 9 2.49 -26.40 26.60
N ASN A 10 1.82 -27.19 25.78
CA ASN A 10 1.57 -26.85 24.37
C ASN A 10 0.63 -25.67 24.22
N PHE A 11 -0.39 -25.56 25.04
CA PHE A 11 -1.32 -24.43 25.07
C PHE A 11 -0.63 -23.14 25.52
N LEU A 12 0.20 -23.18 26.55
CA LEU A 12 0.99 -22.04 27.01
C LEU A 12 1.98 -21.57 25.96
N VAL A 13 2.67 -22.48 25.26
CA VAL A 13 3.56 -22.16 24.15
C VAL A 13 2.80 -21.52 22.99
N TYR A 14 1.59 -22.01 22.68
CA TYR A 14 0.74 -21.43 21.66
C TYR A 14 0.28 -20.01 22.02
N LEU A 15 -0.19 -19.81 23.26
CA LEU A 15 -0.57 -18.49 23.76
C LEU A 15 0.60 -17.51 23.74
N PHE A 16 1.79 -17.95 24.17
CA PHE A 16 2.99 -17.13 24.15
C PHE A 16 3.40 -16.75 22.72
N LYS A 17 3.38 -17.71 21.78
CA LYS A 17 3.63 -17.43 20.36
C LYS A 17 2.61 -16.47 19.75
N SER A 18 1.34 -16.64 20.12
CA SER A 18 0.26 -15.79 19.67
C SER A 18 0.42 -14.35 20.21
N ALA A 19 0.67 -14.20 21.50
CA ALA A 19 0.97 -12.92 22.14
C ALA A 19 2.21 -12.25 21.52
N MET A 20 3.30 -12.99 21.32
CA MET A 20 4.51 -12.48 20.67
C MET A 20 4.25 -12.05 19.22
N ASN A 21 3.37 -12.73 18.48
CA ASN A 21 3.00 -12.33 17.13
C ASN A 21 2.18 -11.04 17.13
N ILE A 22 1.26 -10.89 18.10
CA ILE A 22 0.51 -9.66 18.32
C ILE A 22 1.47 -8.51 18.65
N PHE A 23 2.38 -8.67 19.62
CA PHE A 23 3.39 -7.65 19.95
C PHE A 23 4.31 -7.33 18.77
N ARG A 24 4.68 -8.31 17.93
CA ARG A 24 5.47 -8.06 16.71
C ARG A 24 4.67 -7.31 15.65
N ALA A 25 3.37 -7.53 15.54
CA ALA A 25 2.50 -6.80 14.62
C ALA A 25 2.40 -5.32 15.02
N PHE A 26 2.36 -5.02 16.32
CA PHE A 26 2.35 -3.64 16.82
C PHE A 26 3.67 -2.87 16.63
N LYS A 27 4.80 -3.59 16.46
CA LYS A 27 6.12 -2.95 16.36
C LYS A 27 6.43 -2.32 15.00
N PHE A 28 5.75 -2.75 13.94
CA PHE A 28 5.86 -2.16 12.60
C PHE A 28 4.54 -2.31 11.87
N ARG A 29 4.00 -1.19 11.44
CA ARG A 29 2.69 -1.14 10.78
C ARG A 29 2.70 -0.18 9.61
N VAL A 30 1.98 -0.53 8.56
CA VAL A 30 1.63 0.38 7.47
C VAL A 30 0.12 0.46 7.45
N ASN A 31 -0.40 1.66 7.66
CA ASN A 31 -1.82 1.95 7.68
C ASN A 31 -2.18 2.72 6.41
N LEU A 32 -3.33 2.44 5.84
CA LEU A 32 -3.99 3.32 4.91
C LEU A 32 -4.77 4.37 5.72
N ILE A 33 -4.57 5.66 5.42
CA ILE A 33 -5.33 6.75 6.03
C ILE A 33 -6.52 7.10 5.14
N GLU A 34 -6.26 7.34 3.86
CA GLU A 34 -7.29 7.69 2.90
C GLU A 34 -6.91 7.22 1.50
N CYS A 35 -7.91 7.03 0.64
CA CYS A 35 -7.71 6.78 -0.78
C CYS A 35 -8.79 7.50 -1.58
N ARG A 36 -8.37 8.21 -2.62
CA ARG A 36 -9.25 8.86 -3.58
C ARG A 36 -8.95 8.30 -4.95
N LEU A 37 -10.00 8.01 -5.68
CA LEU A 37 -9.94 7.58 -7.08
C LEU A 37 -10.52 8.68 -7.94
N ASP A 38 -9.68 9.32 -8.73
CA ASP A 38 -10.08 10.43 -9.57
C ASP A 38 -9.94 10.04 -11.06
N GLY A 39 -10.98 10.33 -11.83
CA GLY A 39 -10.92 10.25 -13.29
C GLY A 39 -10.28 11.49 -13.85
N LEU A 40 -9.16 11.35 -14.55
CA LEU A 40 -8.62 12.42 -15.39
C LEU A 40 -9.41 12.47 -16.70
N ARG A 41 -10.02 13.61 -16.97
CA ARG A 41 -10.55 13.93 -18.30
C ARG A 41 -9.57 14.91 -18.95
N SER A 42 -8.86 14.49 -19.98
CA SER A 42 -8.12 15.42 -20.83
C SER A 42 -8.82 15.50 -22.18
N SER A 43 -8.90 16.73 -22.73
CA SER A 43 -9.38 16.93 -24.10
C SER A 43 -8.36 16.33 -25.06
N ASP A 44 -8.82 15.59 -26.06
CA ASP A 44 -8.00 15.08 -27.16
C ASP A 44 -7.70 16.13 -28.25
N GLY A 45 -8.17 17.36 -28.06
CA GLY A 45 -8.02 18.46 -29.05
C GLY A 45 -9.07 18.47 -30.14
N GLU A 46 -9.86 17.41 -30.26
CA GLU A 46 -10.95 17.27 -31.27
C GLU A 46 -12.34 17.35 -30.64
N GLY A 47 -12.43 17.81 -29.39
CA GLY A 47 -13.68 17.88 -28.62
C GLY A 47 -14.06 16.59 -27.89
N GLY A 48 -13.25 15.56 -27.99
CA GLY A 48 -13.34 14.34 -27.20
C GLY A 48 -12.53 14.41 -25.89
N PHE A 49 -12.71 13.43 -25.04
CA PHE A 49 -11.95 13.30 -23.80
C PHE A 49 -11.30 11.92 -23.73
N VAL A 50 -10.00 11.90 -23.61
CA VAL A 50 -9.27 10.67 -23.30
C VAL A 50 -9.33 10.48 -21.79
N GLY A 51 -10.06 9.47 -21.35
CA GLY A 51 -10.18 9.13 -19.93
C GLY A 51 -8.92 8.44 -19.44
N GLY A 52 -8.13 9.11 -18.62
CA GLY A 52 -7.17 8.48 -17.72
C GLY A 52 -7.70 8.60 -16.29
N SER A 53 -7.44 7.62 -15.46
CA SER A 53 -7.73 7.70 -14.04
C SER A 53 -6.45 7.62 -13.23
N HIS A 54 -6.43 8.26 -12.09
CA HIS A 54 -5.34 8.13 -11.12
C HIS A 54 -5.92 7.86 -9.74
N ALA A 55 -5.15 7.25 -8.88
CA ALA A 55 -5.51 7.17 -7.47
C ALA A 55 -4.46 7.87 -6.63
N LEU A 56 -4.96 8.65 -5.69
CA LEU A 56 -4.18 9.28 -4.65
C LEU A 56 -4.52 8.61 -3.33
N PHE A 57 -3.52 8.13 -2.61
CA PHE A 57 -3.73 7.55 -1.30
C PHE A 57 -2.64 7.96 -0.33
N ARG A 58 -3.01 8.09 0.94
CA ARG A 58 -2.09 8.41 2.03
C ARG A 58 -1.84 7.18 2.87
N ILE A 59 -0.58 6.88 3.07
CA ILE A 59 -0.13 5.82 3.99
C ILE A 59 0.64 6.42 5.16
N GLU A 60 0.43 5.82 6.32
CA GLU A 60 1.25 6.05 7.51
C GLU A 60 2.07 4.79 7.79
N ILE A 61 3.36 4.97 7.99
CA ILE A 61 4.30 3.89 8.31
C ILE A 61 4.83 4.13 9.71
N ILE A 62 4.52 3.23 10.62
CA ILE A 62 4.90 3.31 12.03
C ILE A 62 6.00 2.29 12.30
N ASN A 63 7.12 2.76 12.85
CA ASN A 63 8.22 1.94 13.32
C ASN A 63 8.44 2.16 14.82
N ARG A 64 7.99 1.24 15.64
CA ARG A 64 8.22 1.25 17.11
C ARG A 64 9.39 0.37 17.53
N LYS A 65 10.31 0.08 16.61
CA LYS A 65 11.52 -0.69 16.90
C LYS A 65 12.71 0.23 17.02
N ASP A 66 13.76 -0.23 17.68
CA ASP A 66 15.02 0.47 17.87
C ASP A 66 15.95 0.39 16.65
N LYS A 67 15.45 -0.17 15.55
CA LYS A 67 16.20 -0.35 14.30
C LYS A 67 15.50 0.36 13.15
N LYS A 68 16.28 1.03 12.30
CA LYS A 68 15.84 1.57 11.01
C LYS A 68 15.30 0.44 10.13
N PHE A 69 14.24 0.74 9.38
CA PHE A 69 13.71 -0.14 8.34
C PHE A 69 13.69 0.56 7.00
N ILE A 70 13.90 -0.24 5.96
CA ILE A 70 13.76 0.19 4.58
C ILE A 70 12.57 -0.56 3.99
N ILE A 71 11.64 0.20 3.41
CA ILE A 71 10.56 -0.31 2.57
C ILE A 71 10.97 -0.05 1.13
N ASN A 72 10.81 -1.03 0.28
CA ASN A 72 11.14 -0.95 -1.14
C ASN A 72 10.17 -1.75 -2.01
N LYS A 73 10.40 -1.76 -3.33
CA LYS A 73 9.59 -2.50 -4.31
C LYS A 73 8.10 -2.19 -4.19
N MET A 74 7.79 -0.90 -4.05
CA MET A 74 6.42 -0.43 -3.93
C MET A 74 5.75 -0.40 -5.29
N CYS A 75 4.59 -1.04 -5.39
CA CYS A 75 3.76 -1.00 -6.60
C CYS A 75 2.30 -1.29 -6.25
N CYS A 76 1.41 -0.93 -7.14
CA CYS A 76 0.00 -1.27 -7.05
C CYS A 76 -0.41 -2.29 -8.10
N LYS A 77 -1.52 -2.97 -7.83
CA LYS A 77 -2.23 -3.86 -8.75
C LYS A 77 -3.69 -3.47 -8.75
N ALA A 78 -4.25 -3.35 -9.93
CA ALA A 78 -5.68 -3.17 -10.13
C ALA A 78 -6.32 -4.52 -10.47
N MET A 79 -7.47 -4.81 -9.85
CA MET A 79 -8.17 -6.07 -9.99
C MET A 79 -9.64 -5.82 -10.35
N ARG A 80 -10.19 -6.73 -11.14
CA ARG A 80 -11.61 -6.80 -11.49
C ARG A 80 -12.06 -8.25 -11.44
N GLU A 81 -13.15 -8.54 -10.73
CA GLU A 81 -13.70 -9.90 -10.60
C GLU A 81 -12.66 -10.93 -10.14
N GLY A 82 -11.79 -10.53 -9.21
CA GLY A 82 -10.71 -11.36 -8.69
C GLY A 82 -9.51 -11.54 -9.61
N LYS A 83 -9.56 -11.05 -10.85
CA LYS A 83 -8.46 -11.12 -11.83
C LYS A 83 -7.63 -9.84 -11.81
N ILE A 84 -6.32 -9.96 -12.03
CA ILE A 84 -5.44 -8.79 -12.19
C ILE A 84 -5.66 -8.23 -13.59
N VAL A 85 -6.15 -6.99 -13.69
CA VAL A 85 -6.32 -6.27 -14.96
C VAL A 85 -5.12 -5.38 -15.25
N GLN A 86 -4.41 -4.93 -14.21
CA GLN A 86 -3.15 -4.20 -14.36
C GLN A 86 -2.21 -4.53 -13.20
N ASP A 87 -0.98 -4.90 -13.53
CA ASP A 87 0.08 -5.22 -12.57
C ASP A 87 1.19 -4.16 -12.57
N ASN A 88 1.95 -4.14 -11.50
CA ASN A 88 3.16 -3.31 -11.34
C ASN A 88 2.95 -1.82 -11.65
N ILE A 89 1.78 -1.27 -11.29
CA ILE A 89 1.53 0.17 -11.41
C ILE A 89 2.52 0.90 -10.49
N LEU A 90 3.30 1.81 -11.07
CA LEU A 90 4.31 2.56 -10.33
C LEU A 90 3.66 3.50 -9.31
N CYS A 91 4.30 3.61 -8.17
CA CYS A 91 3.96 4.55 -7.12
C CYS A 91 4.88 5.77 -7.22
N TYR A 92 4.32 6.96 -7.08
CA TYR A 92 5.04 8.22 -7.10
C TYR A 92 4.81 8.97 -5.79
N ASN A 93 5.81 9.70 -5.34
CA ASN A 93 5.65 10.60 -4.22
C ASN A 93 4.99 11.90 -4.72
N LYS A 94 3.78 12.20 -4.24
CA LYS A 94 3.03 13.40 -4.63
C LYS A 94 3.75 14.70 -4.23
N ASP A 95 4.49 14.68 -3.11
CA ASP A 95 5.17 15.86 -2.59
C ASP A 95 6.39 16.28 -3.44
N THR A 96 6.83 15.42 -4.36
CA THR A 96 7.93 15.70 -5.29
C THR A 96 7.48 16.31 -6.61
N TYR A 97 6.29 16.90 -6.65
CA TYR A 97 5.77 17.55 -7.85
C TYR A 97 6.73 18.59 -8.40
N LYS A 98 7.15 18.39 -9.64
CA LYS A 98 7.96 19.36 -10.40
C LYS A 98 7.26 19.66 -11.72
N LYS A 99 7.06 20.95 -12.00
CA LYS A 99 6.59 21.40 -13.30
C LYS A 99 7.81 21.76 -14.14
N ILE A 100 8.07 21.00 -15.19
CA ILE A 100 9.14 21.25 -16.15
C ILE A 100 8.47 21.56 -17.48
N ALA A 101 8.48 22.85 -17.86
CA ALA A 101 7.79 23.36 -19.03
C ALA A 101 6.29 22.99 -19.02
N LEU A 102 5.84 22.20 -20.00
CA LEU A 102 4.44 21.76 -20.13
C LEU A 102 4.16 20.40 -19.48
N ARG A 103 5.14 19.78 -18.82
CA ARG A 103 5.01 18.45 -18.22
C ARG A 103 5.07 18.51 -16.70
N SER A 104 4.18 17.79 -16.08
CA SER A 104 4.21 17.54 -14.65
C SER A 104 4.94 16.22 -14.39
N THR A 105 5.94 16.24 -13.54
CA THR A 105 6.71 15.04 -13.17
C THR A 105 6.67 14.83 -11.68
N TYR A 106 6.65 13.55 -11.29
CA TYR A 106 6.74 13.10 -9.91
C TYR A 106 7.90 12.11 -9.79
N GLU A 107 8.58 12.10 -8.68
CA GLU A 107 9.64 11.11 -8.44
C GLU A 107 9.04 9.75 -8.08
N PRO A 108 9.51 8.66 -8.72
CA PRO A 108 9.09 7.33 -8.34
C PRO A 108 9.41 7.04 -6.86
N LEU A 109 8.46 6.49 -6.15
CA LEU A 109 8.62 6.08 -4.77
C LEU A 109 9.30 4.70 -4.72
N SER A 110 10.64 4.70 -4.79
CA SER A 110 11.45 3.47 -4.86
C SER A 110 11.76 2.88 -3.49
N THR A 111 12.10 3.75 -2.53
CA THR A 111 12.45 3.36 -1.17
C THR A 111 11.92 4.37 -0.15
N ILE A 112 11.59 3.88 1.03
CA ILE A 112 11.23 4.70 2.19
C ILE A 112 12.08 4.23 3.37
N ASP A 113 12.82 5.16 3.92
CA ASP A 113 13.58 4.98 5.15
C ASP A 113 12.72 5.36 6.35
N VAL A 114 12.49 4.40 7.24
CA VAL A 114 11.72 4.62 8.46
C VAL A 114 12.64 4.49 9.67
N LEU A 115 12.90 5.62 10.30
CA LEU A 115 13.80 5.71 11.45
C LEU A 115 13.26 4.92 12.65
N PRO A 116 14.12 4.57 13.63
CA PRO A 116 13.68 3.99 14.88
C PRO A 116 12.66 4.88 15.60
N GLN A 117 11.70 4.29 16.29
CA GLN A 117 10.73 4.97 17.15
C GLN A 117 10.02 6.14 16.44
N SER A 118 9.74 6.01 15.13
CA SER A 118 9.18 7.08 14.31
C SER A 118 7.93 6.65 13.55
N SER A 119 7.17 7.66 13.12
CA SER A 119 6.09 7.52 12.14
C SER A 119 6.34 8.50 11.00
N VAL A 120 6.09 8.06 9.78
CA VAL A 120 6.17 8.89 8.58
C VAL A 120 4.92 8.70 7.72
N GLN A 121 4.48 9.78 7.08
CA GLN A 121 3.34 9.76 6.16
C GLN A 121 3.80 10.06 4.75
N TYR A 122 3.16 9.43 3.78
CA TYR A 122 3.40 9.65 2.35
C TYR A 122 2.10 9.75 1.60
N ASP A 123 1.99 10.80 0.80
CA ASP A 123 0.96 10.93 -0.23
C ASP A 123 1.46 10.26 -1.50
N VAL A 124 0.83 9.16 -1.86
CA VAL A 124 1.23 8.30 -2.98
C VAL A 124 0.27 8.48 -4.13
N LEU A 125 0.81 8.83 -5.30
CA LEU A 125 0.08 8.89 -6.54
C LEU A 125 0.37 7.65 -7.37
N ILE A 126 -0.65 7.06 -7.97
CA ILE A 126 -0.52 6.05 -9.01
C ILE A 126 -1.22 6.50 -10.29
N THR A 127 -0.51 6.34 -11.40
CA THR A 127 -1.01 6.67 -12.74
C THR A 127 -0.94 5.43 -13.61
N PRO A 128 -2.03 4.68 -13.74
CA PRO A 128 -2.06 3.49 -14.57
C PRO A 128 -2.16 3.83 -16.06
N ASN A 129 -1.87 2.84 -16.89
CA ASN A 129 -2.08 2.92 -18.33
C ASN A 129 -3.53 2.57 -18.71
N GLY A 130 -4.52 2.94 -17.91
CA GLY A 130 -5.91 2.59 -18.15
C GLY A 130 -6.87 3.18 -17.14
N ASP A 131 -8.12 2.82 -17.25
CA ASP A 131 -9.18 3.32 -16.40
C ASP A 131 -9.33 2.49 -15.12
N LEU A 132 -8.94 3.08 -13.97
CA LEU A 132 -9.12 2.46 -12.66
C LEU A 132 -10.57 2.44 -12.19
N THR A 133 -11.46 3.28 -12.77
CA THR A 133 -12.87 3.34 -12.34
C THR A 133 -13.62 2.04 -12.61
N GLN A 134 -13.11 1.23 -13.54
CA GLN A 134 -13.67 -0.09 -13.87
C GLN A 134 -13.16 -1.21 -12.97
N CYS A 135 -12.19 -0.94 -12.12
CA CYS A 135 -11.71 -1.94 -11.16
C CYS A 135 -12.65 -2.05 -9.98
N ASP A 136 -12.62 -3.19 -9.32
CA ASP A 136 -13.35 -3.42 -8.06
C ASP A 136 -12.43 -3.37 -6.84
N LYS A 137 -11.10 -3.42 -7.08
CA LYS A 137 -10.11 -3.46 -6.01
C LYS A 137 -8.75 -2.97 -6.48
N ILE A 138 -8.09 -2.16 -5.63
CA ILE A 138 -6.69 -1.76 -5.81
C ILE A 138 -5.89 -2.23 -4.60
N VAL A 139 -4.76 -2.89 -4.86
CA VAL A 139 -3.89 -3.46 -3.84
C VAL A 139 -2.51 -2.82 -3.93
N PHE A 140 -2.09 -2.16 -2.88
CA PHE A 140 -0.72 -1.68 -2.69
C PHE A 140 0.16 -2.80 -2.14
N SER A 141 1.32 -3.00 -2.75
CA SER A 141 2.30 -4.01 -2.36
C SER A 141 3.64 -3.34 -2.07
N TYR A 142 4.32 -3.81 -1.05
CA TYR A 142 5.66 -3.35 -0.68
C TYR A 142 6.48 -4.48 -0.09
N SER A 143 7.80 -4.35 -0.12
CA SER A 143 8.72 -5.29 0.51
C SER A 143 9.37 -4.66 1.74
N LYS A 144 9.47 -5.44 2.80
CA LYS A 144 10.26 -5.15 3.98
C LYS A 144 11.27 -6.27 4.18
N GLY A 145 12.52 -6.00 3.81
CA GLY A 145 13.51 -7.06 3.63
C GLY A 145 13.05 -8.05 2.56
N ILE A 146 13.08 -9.35 2.87
CA ILE A 146 12.68 -10.42 1.95
C ILE A 146 11.15 -10.56 1.84
N LYS A 147 10.40 -10.10 2.83
CA LYS A 147 8.94 -10.33 2.91
C LYS A 147 8.16 -9.27 2.14
N ARG A 148 7.38 -9.72 1.15
CA ARG A 148 6.39 -8.88 0.48
C ARG A 148 5.10 -8.83 1.27
N ARG A 149 4.52 -7.64 1.40
CA ARG A 149 3.26 -7.38 2.09
C ARG A 149 2.30 -6.65 1.16
N LYS A 150 1.00 -6.77 1.45
CA LYS A 150 -0.07 -6.19 0.63
C LYS A 150 -1.10 -5.51 1.53
N ILE A 151 -1.64 -4.39 1.06
CA ILE A 151 -2.73 -3.65 1.69
C ILE A 151 -3.74 -3.34 0.59
N VAL A 152 -5.02 -3.56 0.87
CA VAL A 152 -6.11 -3.09 0.01
C VAL A 152 -6.25 -1.60 0.26
N ILE A 153 -6.02 -0.78 -0.76
CA ILE A 153 -6.12 0.68 -0.65
C ILE A 153 -7.45 1.20 -1.14
N TRP A 154 -8.11 0.46 -2.02
CA TRP A 154 -9.44 0.80 -2.52
C TRP A 154 -10.23 -0.48 -2.82
N LYS A 155 -11.51 -0.44 -2.53
CA LYS A 155 -12.46 -1.51 -2.86
C LYS A 155 -13.79 -0.85 -3.21
N LYS A 156 -14.36 -1.24 -4.36
CA LYS A 156 -15.70 -0.82 -4.76
C LYS A 156 -16.73 -1.38 -3.78
N GLU A 157 -17.54 -0.51 -3.22
CA GLU A 157 -18.68 -0.95 -2.41
C GLU A 157 -19.77 -1.47 -3.37
N HIS A 158 -20.19 -2.69 -3.14
CA HIS A 158 -21.38 -3.22 -3.80
C HIS A 158 -22.58 -2.78 -2.96
N ASN A 159 -23.30 -1.78 -3.48
CA ASN A 159 -24.63 -1.47 -2.98
C ASN A 159 -25.62 -2.52 -3.49
#